data_df36de682aed40172ae09f7607e82043
#
_entry.id   df36de682aed40172ae09f7607e82043
#
_cell.length_a   1.000
_cell.length_b   1.000
_cell.length_c   1.000
_cell.angle_alpha   90.00
_cell.angle_beta   90.00
_cell.angle_gamma   90.00
#
_symmetry.space_group_name_H-M   'P 1'
#
loop_
_entity.id
_entity.type
_entity.pdbx_description
1 polymer ?
#
loop_
_entity_poly.entity_id
_entity_poly.type
_entity_poly.pdbx_seq_one_letter_code
_entity_poly.pdbx_strand_id
1 'polypeptide(L)'
;MKQIILKRNRYVDSVTLMAVSEEGRKCPGVDGAEAVMCTRANRELLEKSGYEIARDIGANDLVLAASGEADAVKRALEGMENRLNGTAERTRTYRSLDDPELAAGKYDLVQISLPGEYVEEEALRALERGYHLFIFSDNVPLATEKKLKERALEKGLLCMGPDCGVAQLGGVALGAGSILPEGRVGIVGASGSGAQEVACILASFGEGVSELIGTGGRDLFPEVGGAVMMQGMKLLDADARTQVIVLVSKIA
;
A
#
# COMPACT_ATOMS: atom_id res chain seq x y z
N MET A 1 -7.80 -25.60 24.90
CA MET A 1 -6.33 -25.54 25.06
C MET A 1 -5.83 -24.16 24.66
N LYS A 2 -4.73 -23.64 25.25
CA LYS A 2 -4.03 -22.44 24.82
C LYS A 2 -2.59 -22.79 24.48
N GLN A 3 -2.09 -22.30 23.37
CA GLN A 3 -0.71 -22.57 22.94
C GLN A 3 -0.14 -21.35 22.23
N ILE A 4 1.18 -21.17 22.34
CA ILE A 4 1.94 -20.14 21.64
C ILE A 4 3.09 -20.76 20.85
N ILE A 5 3.47 -20.08 19.75
CA ILE A 5 4.74 -20.28 19.05
C ILE A 5 5.50 -18.96 19.11
N LEU A 6 6.78 -19.05 19.50
CA LEU A 6 7.67 -17.90 19.59
C LEU A 6 8.68 -17.91 18.44
N LYS A 7 8.81 -16.76 17.77
CA LYS A 7 9.87 -16.52 16.78
C LYS A 7 10.74 -15.36 17.26
N ARG A 8 11.95 -15.68 17.71
CA ARG A 8 12.92 -14.71 18.24
C ARG A 8 13.42 -13.76 17.17
N ASN A 9 13.54 -12.47 17.51
CA ASN A 9 14.10 -11.40 16.65
C ASN A 9 13.53 -11.40 15.22
N ARG A 10 12.23 -11.67 15.08
CA ARG A 10 11.53 -11.69 13.82
C ARG A 10 10.51 -10.57 13.77
N TYR A 11 10.89 -9.48 13.16
CA TYR A 11 9.95 -8.38 12.89
C TYR A 11 9.03 -8.74 11.72
N VAL A 12 7.75 -8.43 11.88
CA VAL A 12 6.71 -8.55 10.86
C VAL A 12 5.80 -7.33 10.99
N ASP A 13 5.44 -6.73 9.87
CA ASP A 13 4.54 -5.58 9.85
C ASP A 13 3.12 -5.94 10.32
N SER A 14 2.38 -4.93 10.78
CA SER A 14 1.06 -5.12 11.39
C SER A 14 0.01 -5.68 10.40
N VAL A 15 0.07 -5.33 9.12
CA VAL A 15 -0.89 -5.80 8.11
C VAL A 15 -0.71 -7.29 7.88
N THR A 16 0.54 -7.74 7.73
CA THR A 16 0.87 -9.17 7.64
C THR A 16 0.43 -9.92 8.90
N LEU A 17 0.68 -9.35 10.09
CA LEU A 17 0.26 -9.96 11.36
C LEU A 17 -1.27 -10.09 11.47
N MET A 18 -2.02 -9.10 11.03
CA MET A 18 -3.49 -9.18 10.96
C MET A 18 -3.96 -10.30 10.03
N ALA A 19 -3.36 -10.44 8.85
CA ALA A 19 -3.69 -11.51 7.90
C ALA A 19 -3.36 -12.91 8.45
N VAL A 20 -2.25 -13.03 9.19
CA VAL A 20 -1.86 -14.28 9.87
C VAL A 20 -2.83 -14.61 11.00
N SER A 21 -3.24 -13.64 11.81
CA SER A 21 -4.25 -13.83 12.87
C SER A 21 -5.58 -14.28 12.28
N GLU A 22 -6.02 -13.67 11.19
CA GLU A 22 -7.26 -14.02 10.51
C GLU A 22 -7.23 -15.46 9.97
N GLU A 23 -6.09 -15.91 9.44
CA GLU A 23 -5.92 -17.29 8.99
C GLU A 23 -6.13 -18.29 10.13
N GLY A 24 -5.55 -17.99 11.30
CA GLY A 24 -5.75 -18.83 12.48
C GLY A 24 -7.21 -18.87 12.96
N ARG A 25 -7.90 -17.74 12.92
CA ARG A 25 -9.32 -17.63 13.33
C ARG A 25 -10.28 -18.39 12.41
N LYS A 26 -9.94 -18.61 11.15
CA LYS A 26 -10.75 -19.40 10.21
C LYS A 26 -10.76 -20.89 10.51
N CYS A 27 -9.83 -21.38 11.33
CA CYS A 27 -9.75 -22.81 11.65
C CYS A 27 -10.93 -23.24 12.55
N PRO A 28 -11.80 -24.18 12.10
CA PRO A 28 -12.92 -24.66 12.93
C PRO A 28 -12.44 -25.23 14.26
N GLY A 29 -13.10 -24.86 15.36
CA GLY A 29 -12.77 -25.28 16.72
C GLY A 29 -11.73 -24.39 17.43
N VAL A 30 -11.39 -23.24 16.82
CA VAL A 30 -10.54 -22.19 17.44
C VAL A 30 -11.44 -21.12 18.04
N ASP A 31 -11.19 -20.77 19.31
CA ASP A 31 -11.88 -19.71 20.04
C ASP A 31 -11.24 -18.33 19.78
N GLY A 32 -9.92 -18.32 19.52
CA GLY A 32 -9.16 -17.11 19.24
C GLY A 32 -7.77 -17.43 18.69
N ALA A 33 -7.27 -16.59 17.81
CA ALA A 33 -5.92 -16.64 17.26
C ALA A 33 -5.35 -15.25 17.05
N GLU A 34 -4.10 -15.02 17.48
CA GLU A 34 -3.41 -13.74 17.42
C GLU A 34 -1.95 -13.94 16.98
N ALA A 35 -1.51 -13.09 16.06
CA ALA A 35 -0.12 -12.94 15.68
C ALA A 35 0.31 -11.50 16.02
N VAL A 36 1.25 -11.34 16.94
CA VAL A 36 1.63 -10.01 17.44
C VAL A 36 3.12 -9.91 17.73
N MET A 37 3.71 -8.73 17.52
CA MET A 37 5.01 -8.41 18.12
C MET A 37 4.84 -8.31 19.64
N CYS A 38 5.76 -8.89 20.41
CA CYS A 38 5.66 -8.97 21.87
C CYS A 38 6.04 -7.63 22.54
N THR A 39 5.44 -6.53 22.09
CA THR A 39 5.53 -5.24 22.77
C THR A 39 4.94 -5.35 24.19
N ARG A 40 5.25 -4.41 25.07
CA ARG A 40 4.69 -4.38 26.43
C ARG A 40 3.16 -4.44 26.43
N ALA A 41 2.49 -3.66 25.57
CA ALA A 41 1.04 -3.65 25.49
C ALA A 41 0.46 -4.98 25.00
N ASN A 42 1.05 -5.56 23.96
CA ASN A 42 0.62 -6.86 23.42
C ASN A 42 0.87 -8.00 24.40
N ARG A 43 2.00 -7.96 25.13
CA ARG A 43 2.26 -8.92 26.22
C ARG A 43 1.15 -8.88 27.27
N GLU A 44 0.83 -7.69 27.78
CA GLU A 44 -0.21 -7.51 28.80
C GLU A 44 -1.59 -8.03 28.30
N LEU A 45 -1.90 -7.85 27.02
CA LEU A 45 -3.11 -8.39 26.40
C LEU A 45 -3.11 -9.92 26.35
N LEU A 46 -2.02 -10.53 25.90
CA LEU A 46 -1.88 -11.99 25.85
C LEU A 46 -1.97 -12.61 27.26
N GLU A 47 -1.30 -12.02 28.23
CA GLU A 47 -1.34 -12.48 29.63
C GLU A 47 -2.75 -12.36 30.23
N LYS A 48 -3.47 -11.25 29.98
CA LYS A 48 -4.88 -11.08 30.35
C LYS A 48 -5.78 -12.11 29.66
N SER A 49 -5.44 -12.49 28.44
CA SER A 49 -6.13 -13.56 27.70
C SER A 49 -5.73 -14.95 28.17
N GLY A 50 -4.86 -15.07 29.19
CA GLY A 50 -4.46 -16.30 29.84
C GLY A 50 -3.42 -17.11 29.10
N TYR A 51 -2.59 -16.46 28.29
CA TYR A 51 -1.37 -17.07 27.74
C TYR A 51 -0.18 -16.84 28.67
N GLU A 52 0.67 -17.84 28.82
CA GLU A 52 1.90 -17.72 29.59
C GLU A 52 3.03 -17.20 28.69
N ILE A 53 3.50 -15.98 28.96
CA ILE A 53 4.58 -15.34 28.19
C ILE A 53 5.83 -15.28 29.06
N ALA A 54 6.88 -15.99 28.67
CA ALA A 54 8.13 -16.02 29.42
C ALA A 54 8.78 -14.60 29.49
N ARG A 55 9.43 -14.30 30.64
CA ARG A 55 9.95 -12.95 30.91
C ARG A 55 11.04 -12.47 29.95
N ASP A 56 11.76 -13.40 29.34
CA ASP A 56 12.87 -13.16 28.42
C ASP A 56 12.44 -12.87 26.98
N ILE A 57 11.11 -12.88 26.68
CA ILE A 57 10.55 -12.53 25.37
C ILE A 57 10.46 -11.00 25.28
N GLY A 58 11.08 -10.43 24.25
CA GLY A 58 11.20 -8.99 24.05
C GLY A 58 10.29 -8.43 22.94
N ALA A 59 10.30 -7.10 22.80
CA ALA A 59 9.47 -6.38 21.83
C ALA A 59 9.76 -6.74 20.36
N ASN A 60 10.95 -7.27 20.08
CA ASN A 60 11.37 -7.69 18.73
C ASN A 60 11.02 -9.15 18.42
N ASP A 61 10.40 -9.85 19.38
CA ASP A 61 9.98 -11.22 19.19
C ASP A 61 8.52 -11.28 18.71
N LEU A 62 8.24 -12.19 17.78
CA LEU A 62 6.90 -12.46 17.29
C LEU A 62 6.28 -13.61 18.07
N VAL A 63 5.05 -13.42 18.51
CA VAL A 63 4.23 -14.45 19.16
C VAL A 63 3.04 -14.79 18.27
N LEU A 64 2.88 -16.07 17.95
CA LEU A 64 1.65 -16.64 17.41
C LEU A 64 0.94 -17.33 18.56
N ALA A 65 -0.29 -16.98 18.84
CA ALA A 65 -1.08 -17.53 19.94
C ALA A 65 -2.41 -18.06 19.42
N ALA A 66 -2.86 -19.21 19.89
CA ALA A 66 -4.17 -19.74 19.57
C ALA A 66 -4.81 -20.44 20.78
N SER A 67 -6.15 -20.38 20.85
CA SER A 67 -6.97 -21.05 21.87
C SER A 67 -8.14 -21.77 21.23
N GLY A 68 -8.61 -22.87 21.84
CA GLY A 68 -9.69 -23.71 21.35
C GLY A 68 -9.50 -25.18 21.65
N GLU A 69 -10.07 -26.04 20.82
CA GLU A 69 -9.86 -27.49 20.87
C GLU A 69 -8.40 -27.84 20.53
N ALA A 70 -7.85 -28.89 21.17
CA ALA A 70 -6.41 -29.20 21.08
C ALA A 70 -5.91 -29.38 19.62
N ASP A 71 -6.63 -30.16 18.83
CA ASP A 71 -6.23 -30.40 17.42
C ASP A 71 -6.49 -29.20 16.52
N ALA A 72 -7.52 -28.38 16.81
CA ALA A 72 -7.79 -27.15 16.11
C ALA A 72 -6.70 -26.10 16.35
N VAL A 73 -6.24 -25.96 17.59
CA VAL A 73 -5.14 -25.05 17.96
C VAL A 73 -3.85 -25.40 17.22
N LYS A 74 -3.51 -26.71 17.13
CA LYS A 74 -2.33 -27.13 16.35
C LYS A 74 -2.45 -26.77 14.88
N ARG A 75 -3.58 -27.13 14.24
CA ARG A 75 -3.82 -26.79 12.83
C ARG A 75 -3.80 -25.28 12.58
N ALA A 76 -4.38 -24.49 13.49
CA ALA A 76 -4.37 -23.05 13.38
C ALA A 76 -2.95 -22.47 13.44
N LEU A 77 -2.15 -22.91 14.42
CA LEU A 77 -0.76 -22.46 14.54
C LEU A 77 0.10 -22.88 13.33
N GLU A 78 -0.08 -24.08 12.80
CA GLU A 78 0.56 -24.54 11.56
C GLU A 78 0.12 -23.69 10.34
N GLY A 79 -1.17 -23.39 10.22
CA GLY A 79 -1.71 -22.50 9.17
C GLY A 79 -1.14 -21.10 9.27
N MET A 80 -1.06 -20.54 10.47
CA MET A 80 -0.45 -19.24 10.75
C MET A 80 1.05 -19.23 10.38
N GLU A 81 1.80 -20.28 10.75
CA GLU A 81 3.21 -20.40 10.34
C GLU A 81 3.37 -20.53 8.83
N ASN A 82 2.54 -21.34 8.17
CA ASN A 82 2.55 -21.49 6.74
C ASN A 82 2.19 -20.17 6.04
N ARG A 83 1.19 -19.46 6.52
CA ARG A 83 0.84 -18.12 6.03
C ARG A 83 1.99 -17.14 6.22
N LEU A 84 2.61 -17.13 7.39
CA LEU A 84 3.76 -16.28 7.70
C LEU A 84 5.00 -16.60 6.84
N ASN A 85 5.19 -17.87 6.48
CA ASN A 85 6.29 -18.33 5.64
C ASN A 85 5.93 -18.26 4.13
N GLY A 86 4.66 -18.41 3.79
CA GLY A 86 4.12 -18.39 2.42
C GLY A 86 3.85 -16.97 1.91
N THR A 87 3.65 -15.97 2.81
CA THR A 87 3.70 -14.54 2.46
C THR A 87 5.11 -14.07 2.10
N ALA A 88 6.11 -14.87 2.40
CA ALA A 88 7.37 -14.83 1.68
C ALA A 88 7.26 -15.58 0.33
N GLU A 89 6.29 -15.25 -0.55
CA GLU A 89 6.70 -15.13 -1.95
C GLU A 89 7.97 -14.30 -1.86
N ARG A 90 9.08 -14.89 -2.25
CA ARG A 90 10.37 -14.19 -2.30
C ARG A 90 10.13 -12.99 -3.21
N THR A 91 9.77 -11.86 -2.61
CA THR A 91 9.76 -10.58 -3.30
C THR A 91 11.17 -10.49 -3.86
N ARG A 92 11.30 -10.70 -5.16
CA ARG A 92 12.60 -10.63 -5.81
C ARG A 92 13.12 -9.24 -5.53
N THR A 93 14.24 -9.17 -4.84
CA THR A 93 14.90 -7.89 -4.58
C THR A 93 15.94 -7.68 -5.67
N TYR A 94 15.80 -6.57 -6.36
CA TYR A 94 16.74 -6.12 -7.38
C TYR A 94 17.59 -5.00 -6.80
N ARG A 95 18.83 -4.89 -7.24
CA ARG A 95 19.75 -3.86 -6.75
C ARG A 95 19.53 -2.49 -7.38
N SER A 96 18.95 -2.45 -8.55
CA SER A 96 18.61 -1.22 -9.27
C SER A 96 17.59 -1.50 -10.37
N LEU A 97 17.02 -0.44 -10.94
CA LEU A 97 16.16 -0.52 -12.13
C LEU A 97 16.93 -1.02 -13.38
N ASP A 98 18.27 -1.07 -13.34
CA ASP A 98 19.11 -1.57 -14.42
C ASP A 98 19.22 -3.09 -14.46
N ASP A 99 18.61 -3.80 -13.52
CA ASP A 99 18.67 -5.25 -13.48
C ASP A 99 18.07 -5.84 -14.76
N PRO A 100 18.80 -6.72 -15.48
CA PRO A 100 18.32 -7.30 -16.73
C PRO A 100 17.01 -8.08 -16.61
N GLU A 101 16.73 -8.66 -15.44
CA GLU A 101 15.46 -9.37 -15.19
C GLU A 101 14.27 -8.41 -15.13
N LEU A 102 14.48 -7.17 -14.63
CA LEU A 102 13.44 -6.13 -14.66
C LEU A 102 13.17 -5.68 -16.10
N ALA A 103 14.20 -5.55 -16.93
CA ALA A 103 14.05 -5.17 -18.33
C ALA A 103 13.30 -6.24 -19.15
N ALA A 104 13.37 -7.51 -18.75
CA ALA A 104 12.64 -8.61 -19.37
C ALA A 104 11.19 -8.73 -18.86
N GLY A 105 10.86 -8.11 -17.73
CA GLY A 105 9.51 -8.08 -17.15
C GLY A 105 8.61 -7.06 -17.86
N LYS A 106 7.30 -7.28 -17.78
CA LYS A 106 6.30 -6.32 -18.25
C LYS A 106 5.83 -5.52 -17.04
N TYR A 107 6.48 -4.40 -16.80
CA TYR A 107 6.10 -3.46 -15.75
C TYR A 107 5.70 -2.14 -16.40
N ASP A 108 4.66 -1.49 -15.90
CA ASP A 108 4.15 -0.24 -16.43
C ASP A 108 4.43 0.93 -15.48
N LEU A 109 4.67 0.64 -14.19
CA LEU A 109 4.75 1.63 -13.14
C LEU A 109 5.86 1.31 -12.13
N VAL A 110 6.53 2.36 -11.65
CA VAL A 110 7.47 2.31 -10.51
C VAL A 110 6.86 3.08 -9.35
N GLN A 111 6.70 2.40 -8.21
CA GLN A 111 6.39 3.06 -6.95
C GLN A 111 7.69 3.42 -6.22
N ILE A 112 7.82 4.71 -5.84
CA ILE A 112 8.98 5.24 -5.15
C ILE A 112 8.59 5.61 -3.71
N SER A 113 9.31 5.06 -2.73
CA SER A 113 9.16 5.33 -1.31
C SER A 113 10.55 5.44 -0.65
N LEU A 114 11.34 6.38 -1.15
CA LEU A 114 12.70 6.70 -0.71
C LEU A 114 12.70 8.03 0.04
N PRO A 115 13.74 8.34 0.85
CA PRO A 115 13.94 9.71 1.35
C PRO A 115 14.00 10.71 0.18
N GLY A 116 13.38 11.89 0.36
CA GLY A 116 13.14 12.85 -0.74
C GLY A 116 14.38 13.24 -1.54
N GLU A 117 15.55 13.25 -0.91
CA GLU A 117 16.83 13.55 -1.56
C GLU A 117 17.27 12.55 -2.63
N TYR A 118 16.78 11.30 -2.58
CA TYR A 118 17.12 10.25 -3.56
C TYR A 118 16.07 10.07 -4.66
N VAL A 119 14.93 10.76 -4.54
CA VAL A 119 13.79 10.57 -5.46
C VAL A 119 14.11 11.00 -6.88
N GLU A 120 14.81 12.13 -7.07
CA GLU A 120 15.05 12.71 -8.38
C GLU A 120 15.78 11.73 -9.32
N GLU A 121 16.86 11.15 -8.85
CA GLU A 121 17.69 10.25 -9.66
C GLU A 121 16.91 9.00 -10.07
N GLU A 122 16.26 8.33 -9.12
CA GLU A 122 15.52 7.10 -9.40
C GLU A 122 14.27 7.35 -10.24
N ALA A 123 13.56 8.46 -10.02
CA ALA A 123 12.41 8.84 -10.81
C ALA A 123 12.77 9.16 -12.26
N LEU A 124 13.84 9.93 -12.50
CA LEU A 124 14.31 10.20 -13.87
C LEU A 124 14.73 8.90 -14.56
N ARG A 125 15.44 8.02 -13.86
CA ARG A 125 15.85 6.72 -14.38
C ARG A 125 14.65 5.85 -14.79
N ALA A 126 13.58 5.85 -14.00
CA ALA A 126 12.33 5.15 -14.31
C ALA A 126 11.61 5.77 -15.52
N LEU A 127 11.50 7.11 -15.59
CA LEU A 127 10.91 7.81 -16.74
C LEU A 127 11.68 7.55 -18.04
N GLU A 128 13.01 7.51 -18.01
CA GLU A 128 13.80 7.19 -19.20
C GLU A 128 13.53 5.78 -19.75
N ARG A 129 13.09 4.88 -18.90
CA ARG A 129 12.68 3.50 -19.29
C ARG A 129 11.22 3.39 -19.70
N GLY A 130 10.46 4.48 -19.65
CA GLY A 130 9.07 4.49 -20.04
C GLY A 130 8.09 4.03 -18.96
N TYR A 131 8.48 4.05 -17.68
CA TYR A 131 7.59 3.71 -16.58
C TYR A 131 6.79 4.92 -16.10
N HIS A 132 5.51 4.73 -15.80
CA HIS A 132 4.74 5.65 -14.98
C HIS A 132 5.31 5.71 -13.57
N LEU A 133 5.09 6.81 -12.85
CA LEU A 133 5.57 6.99 -11.48
C LEU A 133 4.40 7.13 -10.51
N PHE A 134 4.53 6.44 -9.37
CA PHE A 134 3.79 6.71 -8.16
C PHE A 134 4.79 7.03 -7.05
N ILE A 135 4.93 8.32 -6.70
CA ILE A 135 5.92 8.81 -5.74
C ILE A 135 5.22 9.07 -4.40
N PHE A 136 5.33 8.08 -3.51
CA PHE A 136 4.82 8.15 -2.14
C PHE A 136 5.70 9.06 -1.26
N SER A 137 6.99 9.18 -1.59
CA SER A 137 7.97 9.98 -0.88
C SER A 137 7.53 11.43 -0.69
N ASP A 138 7.68 11.94 0.50
CA ASP A 138 7.57 13.34 0.87
C ASP A 138 8.94 14.07 0.86
N ASN A 139 8.97 15.34 1.28
CA ASN A 139 10.21 16.16 1.39
C ASN A 139 11.03 16.23 0.09
N VAL A 140 10.41 16.04 -1.06
CA VAL A 140 11.02 16.26 -2.37
C VAL A 140 10.97 17.76 -2.68
N PRO A 141 12.09 18.39 -3.13
CA PRO A 141 12.08 19.81 -3.51
C PRO A 141 11.06 20.14 -4.58
N LEU A 142 10.40 21.30 -4.51
CA LEU A 142 9.37 21.71 -5.48
C LEU A 142 9.93 21.80 -6.91
N ALA A 143 11.17 22.26 -7.05
CA ALA A 143 11.85 22.29 -8.34
C ALA A 143 12.04 20.90 -8.95
N THR A 144 12.34 19.90 -8.12
CA THR A 144 12.43 18.49 -8.54
C THR A 144 11.05 17.97 -8.96
N GLU A 145 10.00 18.24 -8.19
CA GLU A 145 8.63 17.86 -8.57
C GLU A 145 8.25 18.41 -9.95
N LYS A 146 8.47 19.72 -10.18
CA LYS A 146 8.21 20.35 -11.46
C LYS A 146 8.97 19.65 -12.59
N LYS A 147 10.27 19.43 -12.43
CA LYS A 147 11.13 18.78 -13.43
C LYS A 147 10.63 17.36 -13.77
N LEU A 148 10.25 16.58 -12.75
CA LEU A 148 9.78 15.21 -12.96
C LEU A 148 8.44 15.18 -13.71
N LYS A 149 7.51 16.07 -13.36
CA LYS A 149 6.21 16.17 -14.02
C LYS A 149 6.34 16.65 -15.47
N GLU A 150 7.16 17.67 -15.72
CA GLU A 150 7.47 18.12 -17.09
C GLU A 150 8.07 16.98 -17.91
N ARG A 151 9.05 16.26 -17.36
CA ARG A 151 9.67 15.14 -18.06
C ARG A 151 8.70 14.00 -18.33
N ALA A 152 7.83 13.68 -17.38
CA ALA A 152 6.79 12.68 -17.57
C ALA A 152 5.80 13.07 -18.68
N LEU A 153 5.35 14.33 -18.69
CA LEU A 153 4.46 14.86 -19.74
C LEU A 153 5.08 14.77 -21.12
N GLU A 154 6.35 15.14 -21.29
CA GLU A 154 7.08 15.03 -22.57
C GLU A 154 7.08 13.59 -23.11
N LYS A 155 7.09 12.61 -22.23
CA LYS A 155 7.10 11.18 -22.57
C LYS A 155 5.71 10.54 -22.64
N GLY A 156 4.65 11.28 -22.35
CA GLY A 156 3.30 10.73 -22.25
C GLY A 156 3.08 9.83 -21.04
N LEU A 157 3.89 9.98 -20.00
CA LEU A 157 3.84 9.17 -18.78
C LEU A 157 3.15 9.93 -17.65
N LEU A 158 2.53 9.19 -16.70
CA LEU A 158 2.01 9.76 -15.47
C LEU A 158 3.12 9.88 -14.41
N CYS A 159 3.14 11.02 -13.70
CA CYS A 159 3.97 11.24 -12.51
C CYS A 159 3.07 11.62 -11.33
N MET A 160 2.52 10.64 -10.65
CA MET A 160 1.66 10.80 -9.48
C MET A 160 2.52 11.11 -8.25
N GLY A 161 2.40 12.30 -7.70
CA GLY A 161 3.25 12.79 -6.60
C GLY A 161 4.35 13.75 -7.06
N PRO A 162 5.33 14.05 -6.18
CA PRO A 162 5.57 13.54 -4.82
C PRO A 162 4.44 13.77 -3.81
N ASP A 163 4.58 13.13 -2.64
CA ASP A 163 3.57 13.14 -1.57
C ASP A 163 2.20 12.67 -2.08
N CYS A 164 2.20 11.65 -2.93
CA CYS A 164 0.99 11.00 -3.38
C CYS A 164 0.68 9.79 -2.50
N GLY A 165 -0.34 9.91 -1.65
CA GLY A 165 -0.70 8.87 -0.69
C GLY A 165 -1.54 7.74 -1.30
N VAL A 166 -2.35 8.02 -2.32
CA VAL A 166 -3.31 7.06 -2.88
C VAL A 166 -3.49 7.23 -4.38
N ALA A 167 -3.65 6.12 -5.07
CA ALA A 167 -4.20 6.01 -6.41
C ALA A 167 -4.84 4.64 -6.59
N GLN A 168 -5.68 4.47 -7.61
CA GLN A 168 -6.13 3.17 -8.08
C GLN A 168 -6.13 3.20 -9.61
N LEU A 169 -5.37 2.31 -10.22
CA LEU A 169 -5.23 2.23 -11.67
C LEU A 169 -5.49 0.79 -12.14
N GLY A 170 -6.38 0.64 -13.11
CA GLY A 170 -6.75 -0.68 -13.61
C GLY A 170 -7.29 -1.63 -12.52
N GLY A 171 -7.99 -1.11 -11.51
CA GLY A 171 -8.47 -1.87 -10.36
C GLY A 171 -7.42 -2.17 -9.28
N VAL A 172 -6.14 -1.74 -9.47
CA VAL A 172 -5.05 -1.97 -8.51
C VAL A 172 -4.89 -0.74 -7.63
N ALA A 173 -5.09 -0.90 -6.31
CA ALA A 173 -4.85 0.16 -5.33
C ALA A 173 -3.35 0.35 -5.09
N LEU A 174 -2.89 1.60 -5.05
CA LEU A 174 -1.50 2.00 -4.84
C LEU A 174 -1.37 2.80 -3.54
N GLY A 175 -0.21 2.67 -2.89
CA GLY A 175 0.10 3.37 -1.64
C GLY A 175 -0.81 2.93 -0.49
N ALA A 176 -1.46 3.89 0.16
CA ALA A 176 -2.42 3.65 1.25
C ALA A 176 -3.88 3.57 0.76
N GLY A 177 -4.08 3.27 -0.54
CA GLY A 177 -5.40 3.22 -1.15
C GLY A 177 -6.24 2.03 -0.65
N SER A 178 -7.54 2.27 -0.45
CA SER A 178 -8.52 1.22 -0.24
C SER A 178 -8.79 0.48 -1.55
N ILE A 179 -9.11 -0.80 -1.46
CA ILE A 179 -9.62 -1.56 -2.61
C ILE A 179 -11.07 -1.11 -2.82
N LEU A 180 -11.32 -0.46 -3.95
CA LEU A 180 -12.62 0.10 -4.31
C LEU A 180 -13.27 -0.75 -5.40
N PRO A 181 -14.60 -0.85 -5.44
CA PRO A 181 -15.30 -1.53 -6.51
C PRO A 181 -15.08 -0.79 -7.84
N GLU A 182 -15.05 -1.55 -8.93
CA GLU A 182 -15.06 -0.96 -10.27
C GLU A 182 -16.40 -0.27 -10.55
N GLY A 183 -16.33 0.88 -11.23
CA GLY A 183 -17.48 1.68 -11.57
C GLY A 183 -17.17 2.70 -12.65
N ARG A 184 -18.01 3.75 -12.74
CA ARG A 184 -17.98 4.73 -13.81
C ARG A 184 -17.45 6.11 -13.41
N VAL A 185 -17.03 6.28 -12.16
CA VAL A 185 -16.56 7.56 -11.65
C VAL A 185 -15.04 7.60 -11.67
N GLY A 186 -14.45 8.47 -12.47
CA GLY A 186 -13.03 8.78 -12.47
C GLY A 186 -12.72 9.89 -11.48
N ILE A 187 -11.68 9.76 -10.69
CA ILE A 187 -11.28 10.75 -9.68
C ILE A 187 -9.87 11.24 -9.98
N VAL A 188 -9.66 12.56 -10.02
CA VAL A 188 -8.32 13.16 -9.99
C VAL A 188 -8.18 13.97 -8.72
N GLY A 189 -7.19 13.66 -7.88
CA GLY A 189 -7.09 14.23 -6.55
C GLY A 189 -5.72 14.78 -6.19
N ALA A 190 -5.66 16.09 -5.83
CA ALA A 190 -4.53 16.73 -5.15
C ALA A 190 -4.62 16.59 -3.62
N SER A 191 -5.64 15.89 -3.12
CA SER A 191 -5.79 15.51 -1.72
C SER A 191 -6.02 14.02 -1.64
N GLY A 192 -5.03 13.25 -1.17
CA GLY A 192 -5.13 11.79 -1.09
C GLY A 192 -6.27 11.34 -0.20
N SER A 193 -6.33 11.83 1.05
CA SER A 193 -7.42 11.50 2.00
C SER A 193 -8.79 11.96 1.49
N GLY A 194 -8.86 13.16 0.88
CA GLY A 194 -10.12 13.66 0.30
C GLY A 194 -10.62 12.81 -0.87
N ALA A 195 -9.72 12.43 -1.77
CA ALA A 195 -10.06 11.57 -2.90
C ALA A 195 -10.50 10.17 -2.43
N GLN A 196 -9.83 9.61 -1.43
CA GLN A 196 -10.20 8.32 -0.86
C GLN A 196 -11.56 8.38 -0.15
N GLU A 197 -11.84 9.43 0.63
CA GLU A 197 -13.13 9.61 1.29
C GLU A 197 -14.26 9.69 0.28
N VAL A 198 -14.11 10.49 -0.77
CA VAL A 198 -15.09 10.56 -1.88
C VAL A 198 -15.32 9.18 -2.49
N ALA A 199 -14.26 8.45 -2.78
CA ALA A 199 -14.35 7.11 -3.35
C ALA A 199 -15.05 6.10 -2.42
N CYS A 200 -14.76 6.14 -1.11
CA CYS A 200 -15.41 5.30 -0.11
C CYS A 200 -16.90 5.64 0.05
N ILE A 201 -17.25 6.94 -0.01
CA ILE A 201 -18.66 7.37 0.00
C ILE A 201 -19.39 6.84 -1.24
N LEU A 202 -18.81 6.97 -2.44
CA LEU A 202 -19.37 6.41 -3.66
C LEU A 202 -19.61 4.90 -3.53
N ALA A 203 -18.61 4.17 -3.03
CA ALA A 203 -18.72 2.74 -2.80
C ALA A 203 -19.86 2.37 -1.82
N SER A 204 -20.09 3.19 -0.77
CA SER A 204 -21.17 2.98 0.19
C SER A 204 -22.56 3.14 -0.41
N PHE A 205 -22.67 3.90 -1.50
CA PHE A 205 -23.90 4.06 -2.29
C PHE A 205 -24.02 3.06 -3.45
N GLY A 206 -23.13 2.08 -3.53
CA GLY A 206 -23.13 1.05 -4.58
C GLY A 206 -22.54 1.51 -5.91
N GLU A 207 -21.89 2.68 -5.94
CA GLU A 207 -21.15 3.16 -7.10
C GLU A 207 -19.66 2.80 -6.95
N GLY A 208 -18.95 2.66 -8.07
CA GLY A 208 -17.52 2.37 -8.06
C GLY A 208 -16.69 3.40 -8.80
N VAL A 209 -15.37 3.22 -8.75
CA VAL A 209 -14.43 4.08 -9.47
C VAL A 209 -13.88 3.37 -10.70
N SER A 210 -13.79 4.11 -11.83
CA SER A 210 -13.07 3.64 -13.01
C SER A 210 -11.56 3.71 -12.75
N GLU A 211 -11.08 4.86 -12.36
CA GLU A 211 -9.70 5.14 -11.98
C GLU A 211 -9.66 6.22 -10.89
N LEU A 212 -8.64 6.17 -10.01
CA LEU A 212 -8.30 7.24 -9.09
C LEU A 212 -6.85 7.66 -9.32
N ILE A 213 -6.65 8.87 -9.81
CA ILE A 213 -5.33 9.44 -10.13
C ILE A 213 -4.97 10.44 -9.04
N GLY A 214 -4.00 10.10 -8.18
CA GLY A 214 -3.45 11.03 -7.22
C GLY A 214 -2.40 11.94 -7.86
N THR A 215 -2.44 13.23 -7.58
CA THR A 215 -1.51 14.19 -8.22
C THR A 215 -0.36 14.63 -7.31
N GLY A 216 -0.46 14.32 -6.01
CA GLY A 216 0.36 14.96 -4.98
C GLY A 216 -0.20 16.31 -4.54
N GLY A 217 0.10 16.70 -3.30
CA GLY A 217 -0.54 17.85 -2.65
C GLY A 217 -0.17 19.21 -3.22
N ARG A 218 0.91 19.31 -4.02
CA ARG A 218 1.44 20.58 -4.56
C ARG A 218 1.24 20.74 -6.08
N ASP A 219 0.55 19.79 -6.71
CA ASP A 219 0.33 19.81 -8.17
C ASP A 219 -0.30 21.13 -8.64
N LEU A 220 -1.26 21.67 -7.87
CA LEU A 220 -1.96 22.90 -8.19
C LEU A 220 -1.21 24.19 -7.78
N PHE A 221 0.00 24.10 -7.26
CA PHE A 221 0.83 25.28 -7.00
C PHE A 221 1.17 25.96 -8.34
N PRO A 222 1.26 27.31 -8.37
CA PRO A 222 1.57 28.04 -9.60
C PRO A 222 2.83 27.56 -10.31
N GLU A 223 3.83 27.13 -9.56
CA GLU A 223 5.11 26.65 -10.07
C GLU A 223 4.99 25.30 -10.81
N VAL A 224 4.03 24.46 -10.42
CA VAL A 224 3.76 23.14 -11.03
C VAL A 224 2.64 23.23 -12.06
N GLY A 225 1.68 24.12 -11.85
CA GLY A 225 0.65 24.49 -12.83
C GLY A 225 -0.43 23.44 -13.08
N GLY A 226 -0.67 22.51 -12.16
CA GLY A 226 -1.72 21.49 -12.31
C GLY A 226 -1.41 20.44 -13.36
N ALA A 227 -0.14 20.15 -13.58
CA ALA A 227 0.31 19.29 -14.68
C ALA A 227 -0.37 17.92 -14.71
N VAL A 228 -0.40 17.24 -13.56
CA VAL A 228 -0.99 15.90 -13.46
C VAL A 228 -2.52 15.96 -13.34
N MET A 229 -3.07 17.01 -12.72
CA MET A 229 -4.52 17.24 -12.70
C MET A 229 -5.07 17.34 -14.13
N MET A 230 -4.46 18.16 -14.97
CA MET A 230 -4.86 18.34 -16.36
C MET A 230 -4.65 17.07 -17.20
N GLN A 231 -3.54 16.36 -16.96
CA GLN A 231 -3.27 15.11 -17.66
C GLN A 231 -4.29 14.02 -17.24
N GLY A 232 -4.55 13.88 -15.95
CA GLY A 232 -5.52 12.93 -15.41
C GLY A 232 -6.93 13.16 -15.94
N MET A 233 -7.38 14.42 -16.00
CA MET A 233 -8.66 14.76 -16.62
C MET A 233 -8.75 14.30 -18.07
N LYS A 234 -7.71 14.54 -18.88
CA LYS A 234 -7.68 14.13 -20.29
C LYS A 234 -7.69 12.60 -20.44
N LEU A 235 -7.00 11.88 -19.56
CA LEU A 235 -6.98 10.42 -19.57
C LEU A 235 -8.35 9.85 -19.20
N LEU A 236 -9.02 10.41 -18.20
CA LEU A 236 -10.36 9.99 -17.79
C LEU A 236 -11.43 10.33 -18.83
N ASP A 237 -11.32 11.49 -19.48
CA ASP A 237 -12.22 11.90 -20.58
C ASP A 237 -12.12 10.96 -21.79
N ALA A 238 -10.93 10.40 -22.02
CA ALA A 238 -10.69 9.42 -23.08
C ALA A 238 -11.02 7.97 -22.70
N ASP A 239 -11.22 7.67 -21.41
CA ASP A 239 -11.56 6.32 -20.93
C ASP A 239 -13.06 6.04 -21.10
N ALA A 240 -13.42 5.09 -21.95
CA ALA A 240 -14.81 4.71 -22.21
C ALA A 240 -15.57 4.19 -20.97
N ARG A 241 -14.86 3.75 -19.92
CA ARG A 241 -15.46 3.31 -18.65
C ARG A 241 -15.84 4.50 -17.78
N THR A 242 -15.20 5.65 -17.96
CA THR A 242 -15.42 6.86 -17.16
C THR A 242 -16.59 7.66 -17.71
N GLN A 243 -17.65 7.86 -16.92
CA GLN A 243 -18.82 8.65 -17.30
C GLN A 243 -18.92 9.97 -16.52
N VAL A 244 -18.29 10.03 -15.35
CA VAL A 244 -18.27 11.19 -14.47
C VAL A 244 -16.84 11.40 -13.98
N ILE A 245 -16.34 12.63 -14.05
CA ILE A 245 -15.03 13.01 -13.52
C ILE A 245 -15.22 13.87 -12.27
N VAL A 246 -14.59 13.47 -11.18
CA VAL A 246 -14.59 14.22 -9.92
C VAL A 246 -13.18 14.76 -9.66
N LEU A 247 -13.07 16.05 -9.40
CA LEU A 247 -11.83 16.71 -9.03
C LEU A 247 -11.82 16.99 -7.52
N VAL A 248 -10.76 16.58 -6.86
CA VAL A 248 -10.61 16.75 -5.40
C VAL A 248 -9.35 17.54 -5.09
N SER A 249 -9.51 18.69 -4.43
CA SER A 249 -8.38 19.53 -4.02
C SER A 249 -8.61 20.15 -2.64
N LYS A 250 -7.51 20.46 -1.93
CA LYS A 250 -7.50 21.29 -0.71
C LYS A 250 -7.36 22.79 -1.05
N ILE A 251 -6.74 23.08 -2.17
CA ILE A 251 -6.37 24.42 -2.62
C ILE A 251 -6.86 24.52 -4.06
N ALA A 252 -7.56 25.60 -4.35
CA ALA A 252 -8.04 25.94 -5.70
C ALA A 252 -7.24 27.12 -6.23
#